data_e3e3265d3d1f6ecbcf7c556519a10acb
#
_entry.id   e3e3265d3d1f6ecbcf7c556519a10acb
#
_cell.length_a   1.000
_cell.length_b   1.000
_cell.length_c   1.000
_cell.angle_alpha   90.00
_cell.angle_beta   90.00
_cell.angle_gamma   90.00
#
_symmetry.space_group_name_H-M   'P 1'
#
loop_
_entity.id
_entity.type
_entity.pdbx_description
1 polymer ?
#
loop_
_entity_poly.entity_id
_entity_poly.type
_entity_poly.pdbx_seq_one_letter_code
_entity_poly.pdbx_strand_id
1 'polypeptide(L)'
;VEDLSEVPGEVVVNCVGLGARELCQDDELRPARGQVIFLDQDPGIGHFDQQPETLTYTIPRSDVTVLGGTAQVDDWGMDIRPEENELILDKVEALWPELDRSKIIGGTVGLRPSRSEVRLEVEDIDGRKVVHNYGHGGAGVTLSWGCAEEVVELVAQSA
;
A
#
# COMPACT_ATOMS: atom_id res chain seq x y z
N VAL A 1 -6.95 11.08 15.78
CA VAL A 1 -8.24 11.84 15.78
C VAL A 1 -9.37 10.86 15.55
N GLU A 2 -10.46 11.07 16.23
CA GLU A 2 -11.70 10.29 16.08
C GLU A 2 -12.70 10.97 15.12
N ASP A 3 -12.48 12.29 14.89
CA ASP A 3 -13.31 13.09 14.01
C ASP A 3 -12.45 14.12 13.24
N LEU A 4 -12.75 14.34 11.97
CA LEU A 4 -12.06 15.33 11.13
C LEU A 4 -12.31 16.76 11.58
N SER A 5 -13.41 17.03 12.28
CA SER A 5 -13.72 18.35 12.86
C SER A 5 -12.76 18.77 13.97
N GLU A 6 -12.08 17.81 14.62
CA GLU A 6 -11.07 18.04 15.67
C GLU A 6 -9.71 18.51 15.11
N VAL A 7 -9.47 18.30 13.82
CA VAL A 7 -8.20 18.68 13.19
C VAL A 7 -8.16 20.20 13.00
N PRO A 8 -7.14 20.92 13.52
CA PRO A 8 -7.07 22.38 13.36
C PRO A 8 -6.72 22.75 11.91
N GLY A 9 -7.25 23.88 11.43
CA GLY A 9 -6.99 24.44 10.10
C GLY A 9 -8.27 24.86 9.37
N GLU A 10 -8.14 25.70 8.37
CA GLU A 10 -9.26 26.12 7.49
C GLU A 10 -9.60 25.04 6.48
N VAL A 11 -8.59 24.38 5.93
CA VAL A 11 -8.69 23.21 5.05
C VAL A 11 -7.95 22.05 5.69
N VAL A 12 -8.53 20.86 5.68
CA VAL A 12 -7.94 19.62 6.20
C VAL A 12 -7.63 18.70 5.04
N VAL A 13 -6.42 18.10 5.02
CA VAL A 13 -6.07 17.07 4.04
C VAL A 13 -6.07 15.72 4.74
N ASN A 14 -6.95 14.81 4.30
CA ASN A 14 -7.11 13.48 4.86
C ASN A 14 -6.34 12.44 4.04
N CYS A 15 -5.19 12.00 4.57
CA CYS A 15 -4.31 10.97 3.98
C CYS A 15 -4.14 9.77 4.91
N VAL A 16 -5.12 9.43 5.75
CA VAL A 16 -4.98 8.44 6.84
C VAL A 16 -5.03 6.97 6.38
N GLY A 17 -5.08 6.72 5.09
CA GLY A 17 -5.10 5.36 4.55
C GLY A 17 -6.30 4.56 5.06
N LEU A 18 -6.08 3.33 5.60
CA LEU A 18 -7.17 2.48 6.11
C LEU A 18 -7.96 3.11 7.26
N GLY A 19 -7.38 4.03 8.02
CA GLY A 19 -8.10 4.76 9.07
C GLY A 19 -9.26 5.59 8.55
N ALA A 20 -9.28 5.94 7.25
CA ALA A 20 -10.39 6.64 6.64
C ALA A 20 -11.68 5.80 6.58
N ARG A 21 -11.58 4.46 6.67
CA ARG A 21 -12.75 3.59 6.69
C ARG A 21 -13.69 3.94 7.84
N GLU A 22 -13.17 4.09 9.03
CA GLU A 22 -13.96 4.46 10.22
C GLU A 22 -14.19 5.96 10.26
N LEU A 23 -13.15 6.75 10.05
CA LEU A 23 -13.17 8.21 10.13
C LEU A 23 -14.15 8.87 9.15
N CYS A 24 -14.32 8.31 7.94
CA CYS A 24 -15.20 8.82 6.88
C CYS A 24 -16.40 7.90 6.62
N GLN A 25 -16.58 6.83 7.40
CA GLN A 25 -17.61 5.79 7.18
C GLN A 25 -17.57 5.23 5.74
N ASP A 26 -16.35 5.04 5.20
CA ASP A 26 -16.13 4.59 3.82
C ASP A 26 -16.00 3.06 3.75
N ASP A 27 -17.14 2.40 3.52
CA ASP A 27 -17.20 0.94 3.43
C ASP A 27 -16.57 0.36 2.14
N GLU A 28 -16.28 1.18 1.14
CA GLU A 28 -15.53 0.73 -0.04
C GLU A 28 -14.05 0.53 0.26
N LEU A 29 -13.52 1.24 1.26
CA LEU A 29 -12.12 1.13 1.65
C LEU A 29 -11.87 -0.18 2.40
N ARG A 30 -11.07 -1.06 1.82
CA ARG A 30 -10.78 -2.42 2.32
C ARG A 30 -9.30 -2.66 2.46
N PRO A 31 -8.85 -3.48 3.40
CA PRO A 31 -7.48 -3.92 3.45
C PRO A 31 -7.22 -4.89 2.29
N ALA A 32 -6.08 -4.74 1.62
CA ALA A 32 -5.50 -5.79 0.81
C ALA A 32 -4.20 -6.24 1.49
N ARG A 33 -4.31 -7.33 2.26
CA ARG A 33 -3.18 -7.89 3.00
C ARG A 33 -2.10 -8.36 2.04
N GLY A 34 -0.86 -8.03 2.33
CA GLY A 34 0.29 -8.47 1.55
C GLY A 34 1.44 -8.90 2.43
N GLN A 35 1.96 -10.10 2.18
CA GLN A 35 3.15 -10.63 2.83
C GLN A 35 4.34 -10.51 1.90
N VAL A 36 5.50 -10.21 2.46
CA VAL A 36 6.78 -10.16 1.76
C VAL A 36 7.87 -10.83 2.59
N ILE A 37 8.91 -11.29 1.91
CA ILE A 37 10.10 -11.90 2.51
C ILE A 37 11.30 -10.97 2.32
N PHE A 38 12.19 -10.92 3.29
CA PHE A 38 13.45 -10.21 3.23
C PHE A 38 14.60 -11.19 3.03
N LEU A 39 15.42 -10.91 2.04
CA LEU A 39 16.54 -11.76 1.62
C LEU A 39 17.85 -10.97 1.65
N ASP A 40 18.90 -11.54 2.24
CA ASP A 40 20.28 -11.03 2.20
C ASP A 40 21.01 -11.57 0.97
N GLN A 41 20.48 -11.28 -0.21
CA GLN A 41 21.09 -11.62 -1.51
C GLN A 41 20.65 -10.57 -2.53
N ASP A 42 21.62 -10.03 -3.27
CA ASP A 42 21.36 -9.05 -4.33
C ASP A 42 21.14 -9.77 -5.66
N PRO A 43 19.97 -9.61 -6.31
CA PRO A 43 19.70 -10.15 -7.65
C PRO A 43 20.38 -9.32 -8.77
N GLY A 44 21.05 -8.22 -8.45
CA GLY A 44 21.61 -7.27 -9.40
C GLY A 44 20.57 -6.37 -10.06
N ILE A 45 19.43 -6.92 -10.44
CA ILE A 45 18.27 -6.20 -11.00
C ILE A 45 16.98 -6.68 -10.35
N GLY A 46 15.96 -5.84 -10.37
CA GLY A 46 14.61 -6.25 -9.95
C GLY A 46 13.94 -7.14 -11.00
N HIS A 47 13.24 -8.15 -10.53
CA HIS A 47 12.42 -9.03 -11.37
C HIS A 47 10.94 -8.77 -11.10
N PHE A 48 10.14 -8.78 -12.15
CA PHE A 48 8.69 -8.62 -12.05
C PHE A 48 8.01 -9.60 -13.01
N ASP A 49 7.03 -10.34 -12.50
CA ASP A 49 6.08 -11.01 -13.36
C ASP A 49 5.03 -9.98 -13.82
N GLN A 50 4.82 -9.93 -15.14
CA GLN A 50 3.84 -9.02 -15.73
C GLN A 50 2.40 -9.54 -15.66
N GLN A 51 2.18 -10.75 -15.15
CA GLN A 51 0.85 -11.31 -14.97
C GLN A 51 0.21 -10.75 -13.69
N PRO A 52 -0.89 -9.99 -13.78
CA PRO A 52 -1.49 -9.33 -12.62
C PRO A 52 -1.88 -10.29 -11.50
N GLU A 53 -2.23 -11.55 -11.85
CA GLU A 53 -2.69 -12.56 -10.91
C GLU A 53 -1.58 -13.13 -10.04
N THR A 54 -0.32 -13.03 -10.48
CA THR A 54 0.79 -13.66 -9.78
C THR A 54 1.39 -12.77 -8.71
N LEU A 55 1.41 -11.46 -8.91
CA LEU A 55 2.02 -10.46 -8.01
C LEU A 55 3.42 -10.92 -7.52
N THR A 56 4.27 -11.36 -8.45
CA THR A 56 5.59 -11.89 -8.14
C THR A 56 6.66 -10.86 -8.49
N TYR A 57 7.53 -10.56 -7.54
CA TYR A 57 8.61 -9.59 -7.75
C TYR A 57 9.80 -9.79 -6.82
N THR A 58 10.97 -9.30 -7.26
CA THR A 58 12.13 -9.04 -6.43
C THR A 58 12.48 -7.55 -6.52
N ILE A 59 12.60 -6.87 -5.38
CA ILE A 59 12.98 -5.46 -5.31
C ILE A 59 14.28 -5.35 -4.51
N PRO A 60 15.43 -5.19 -5.18
CA PRO A 60 16.68 -4.93 -4.49
C PRO A 60 16.64 -3.53 -3.86
N ARG A 61 16.95 -3.47 -2.60
CA ARG A 61 17.13 -2.25 -1.82
C ARG A 61 18.58 -2.17 -1.34
N SER A 62 18.98 -1.05 -0.77
CA SER A 62 20.34 -0.87 -0.24
C SER A 62 20.67 -1.76 0.98
N ASP A 63 19.66 -2.26 1.64
CA ASP A 63 19.77 -3.03 2.90
C ASP A 63 19.34 -4.50 2.73
N VAL A 64 18.35 -4.78 1.92
CA VAL A 64 17.81 -6.12 1.69
C VAL A 64 17.17 -6.23 0.31
N THR A 65 16.96 -7.44 -0.18
CA THR A 65 16.04 -7.69 -1.30
C THR A 65 14.67 -8.07 -0.76
N VAL A 66 13.63 -7.39 -1.24
CA VAL A 66 12.25 -7.70 -0.91
C VAL A 66 11.68 -8.66 -1.95
N LEU A 67 11.23 -9.82 -1.50
CA LEU A 67 10.53 -10.80 -2.34
C LEU A 67 9.03 -10.69 -2.09
N GLY A 68 8.24 -10.60 -3.14
CA GLY A 68 6.80 -10.49 -3.02
C GLY A 68 6.05 -11.23 -4.11
N GLY A 69 4.81 -11.33 -3.97
CA GLY A 69 4.06 -11.08 -2.76
C GLY A 69 2.66 -11.67 -2.84
N THR A 70 1.87 -11.31 -1.85
CA THR A 70 0.46 -11.70 -1.78
C THR A 70 -0.46 -10.49 -1.77
N ALA A 71 -1.74 -10.69 -2.09
CA ALA A 71 -2.77 -9.67 -1.99
C ALA A 71 -4.12 -10.35 -1.69
N GLN A 72 -4.50 -10.35 -0.41
CA GLN A 72 -5.80 -10.88 0.03
C GLN A 72 -6.68 -9.70 0.44
N VAL A 73 -7.73 -9.46 -0.34
CA VAL A 73 -8.73 -8.43 -0.03
C VAL A 73 -9.60 -8.88 1.15
N ASP A 74 -9.96 -7.94 2.02
CA ASP A 74 -10.72 -8.16 3.26
C ASP A 74 -9.99 -9.00 4.33
N ASP A 75 -8.71 -9.23 4.20
CA ASP A 75 -7.92 -9.92 5.21
C ASP A 75 -7.18 -8.90 6.10
N TRP A 76 -7.55 -8.84 7.36
CA TRP A 76 -6.97 -7.96 8.39
C TRP A 76 -5.84 -8.60 9.19
N GLY A 77 -5.49 -9.87 8.90
CA GLY A 77 -4.46 -10.60 9.61
C GLY A 77 -3.07 -9.97 9.44
N MET A 78 -2.34 -9.77 10.55
CA MET A 78 -1.01 -9.19 10.56
C MET A 78 0.09 -10.23 10.83
N ASP A 79 -0.28 -11.47 11.08
CA ASP A 79 0.67 -12.55 11.33
C ASP A 79 1.29 -13.06 10.03
N ILE A 80 2.58 -13.39 10.07
CA ILE A 80 3.26 -14.07 8.97
C ILE A 80 2.71 -15.49 8.87
N ARG A 81 2.33 -15.89 7.66
CA ARG A 81 1.83 -17.23 7.34
C ARG A 81 2.90 -18.01 6.61
N PRO A 82 3.39 -19.14 7.17
CA PRO A 82 4.45 -19.93 6.53
C PRO A 82 4.08 -20.43 5.14
N GLU A 83 2.83 -20.81 4.92
CA GLU A 83 2.33 -21.26 3.61
C GLU A 83 2.39 -20.18 2.53
N GLU A 84 2.24 -18.91 2.91
CA GLU A 84 2.42 -17.80 1.98
C GLU A 84 3.90 -17.54 1.67
N ASN A 85 4.80 -17.77 2.64
CA ASN A 85 6.24 -17.71 2.36
C ASN A 85 6.63 -18.74 1.30
N GLU A 86 6.19 -19.99 1.44
CA GLU A 86 6.47 -21.04 0.43
C GLU A 86 5.91 -20.63 -0.94
N LEU A 87 4.68 -20.14 -0.99
CA LEU A 87 4.07 -19.67 -2.23
C LEU A 87 4.88 -18.54 -2.89
N ILE A 88 5.37 -17.56 -2.11
CA ILE A 88 6.20 -16.46 -2.61
C ILE A 88 7.52 -17.00 -3.13
N LEU A 89 8.17 -17.87 -2.36
CA LEU A 89 9.47 -18.43 -2.74
C LEU A 89 9.40 -19.25 -4.02
N ASP A 90 8.41 -20.13 -4.15
CA ASP A 90 8.23 -20.95 -5.36
C ASP A 90 8.02 -20.09 -6.61
N LYS A 91 7.24 -19.01 -6.50
CA LYS A 91 7.02 -18.06 -7.60
C LYS A 91 8.28 -17.27 -7.94
N VAL A 92 9.01 -16.80 -6.93
CA VAL A 92 10.23 -16.01 -7.13
C VAL A 92 11.34 -16.87 -7.71
N GLU A 93 11.51 -18.12 -7.26
CA GLU A 93 12.48 -19.07 -7.84
C GLU A 93 12.23 -19.34 -9.32
N ALA A 94 10.97 -19.33 -9.76
CA ALA A 94 10.62 -19.47 -11.17
C ALA A 94 11.11 -18.28 -12.02
N LEU A 95 11.16 -17.06 -11.44
CA LEU A 95 11.68 -15.85 -12.08
C LEU A 95 13.20 -15.69 -11.90
N TRP A 96 13.72 -16.11 -10.76
CA TRP A 96 15.11 -15.96 -10.36
C TRP A 96 15.64 -17.27 -9.77
N PRO A 97 16.09 -18.21 -10.63
CA PRO A 97 16.55 -19.55 -10.21
C PRO A 97 17.76 -19.56 -9.28
N GLU A 98 18.53 -18.46 -9.21
CA GLU A 98 19.72 -18.35 -8.36
C GLU A 98 19.38 -17.95 -6.91
N LEU A 99 18.08 -17.82 -6.56
CA LEU A 99 17.64 -17.50 -5.21
C LEU A 99 18.14 -18.55 -4.21
N ASP A 100 18.81 -18.09 -3.15
CA ASP A 100 19.30 -18.93 -2.06
C ASP A 100 18.39 -18.75 -0.81
N ARG A 101 17.51 -19.71 -0.57
CA ARG A 101 16.59 -19.68 0.59
C ARG A 101 17.31 -19.63 1.94
N SER A 102 18.58 -20.05 2.02
CA SER A 102 19.36 -19.96 3.26
C SER A 102 19.69 -18.53 3.68
N LYS A 103 19.52 -17.57 2.76
CA LYS A 103 19.75 -16.14 2.99
C LYS A 103 18.49 -15.35 3.38
N ILE A 104 17.40 -16.04 3.67
CA ILE A 104 16.19 -15.40 4.22
C ILE A 104 16.50 -14.89 5.62
N ILE A 105 16.26 -13.60 5.84
CA ILE A 105 16.52 -12.92 7.12
C ILE A 105 15.23 -12.48 7.85
N GLY A 106 14.07 -12.66 7.22
CA GLY A 106 12.78 -12.33 7.82
C GLY A 106 11.71 -12.02 6.79
N GLY A 107 10.69 -11.32 7.24
CA GLY A 107 9.58 -10.88 6.39
C GLY A 107 8.64 -9.97 7.17
N THR A 108 7.63 -9.47 6.49
CA THR A 108 6.60 -8.63 7.11
C THR A 108 5.27 -8.75 6.39
N VAL A 109 4.23 -8.29 7.07
CA VAL A 109 2.88 -8.16 6.54
C VAL A 109 2.49 -6.69 6.54
N GLY A 110 1.79 -6.26 5.50
CA GLY A 110 1.20 -4.92 5.44
C GLY A 110 -0.22 -4.97 4.88
N LEU A 111 -1.03 -4.02 5.27
CA LEU A 111 -2.39 -3.83 4.76
C LEU A 111 -2.41 -2.64 3.82
N ARG A 112 -2.66 -2.89 2.54
CA ARG A 112 -2.78 -1.83 1.54
C ARG A 112 -4.20 -1.27 1.59
N PRO A 113 -4.37 0.06 1.63
CA PRO A 113 -5.69 0.69 1.63
C PRO A 113 -6.31 0.60 0.22
N SER A 114 -7.04 -0.46 -0.04
CA SER A 114 -7.64 -0.74 -1.36
C SER A 114 -9.05 -0.19 -1.44
N ARG A 115 -9.36 0.47 -2.55
CA ARG A 115 -10.67 1.00 -2.91
C ARG A 115 -10.89 0.77 -4.41
N SER A 116 -12.13 0.78 -4.89
CA SER A 116 -12.44 0.65 -6.33
C SER A 116 -11.82 1.77 -7.15
N GLU A 117 -11.85 2.99 -6.61
CA GLU A 117 -11.20 4.19 -7.15
C GLU A 117 -10.50 4.95 -6.02
N VAL A 118 -9.38 5.60 -6.33
CA VAL A 118 -8.73 6.50 -5.37
C VAL A 118 -9.69 7.62 -5.02
N ARG A 119 -9.88 7.87 -3.72
CA ARG A 119 -10.65 9.03 -3.28
C ARG A 119 -9.75 10.25 -3.22
N LEU A 120 -9.81 11.08 -4.25
CA LEU A 120 -9.09 12.34 -4.38
C LEU A 120 -10.09 13.44 -4.76
N GLU A 121 -10.68 14.07 -3.74
CA GLU A 121 -11.79 15.00 -3.90
C GLU A 121 -11.92 15.94 -2.69
N VAL A 122 -12.70 17.01 -2.84
CA VAL A 122 -13.07 17.91 -1.75
C VAL A 122 -14.46 17.57 -1.24
N GLU A 123 -14.59 17.43 0.07
CA GLU A 123 -15.88 17.32 0.77
C GLU A 123 -16.07 18.51 1.71
N ASP A 124 -17.33 18.96 1.86
CA ASP A 124 -17.69 19.94 2.88
C ASP A 124 -18.28 19.21 4.09
N ILE A 125 -17.55 19.24 5.20
CA ILE A 125 -17.99 18.64 6.45
C ILE A 125 -18.24 19.76 7.47
N ASP A 126 -19.50 20.02 7.77
CA ASP A 126 -19.95 21.07 8.72
C ASP A 126 -19.37 22.48 8.41
N GLY A 127 -19.29 22.82 7.13
CA GLY A 127 -18.76 24.11 6.66
C GLY A 127 -17.24 24.18 6.56
N ARG A 128 -16.55 23.06 6.77
CA ARG A 128 -15.10 22.93 6.61
C ARG A 128 -14.76 22.12 5.37
N LYS A 129 -13.79 22.58 4.60
CA LYS A 129 -13.29 21.83 3.44
C LYS A 129 -12.30 20.75 3.86
N VAL A 130 -12.58 19.52 3.45
CA VAL A 130 -11.71 18.35 3.62
C VAL A 130 -11.32 17.84 2.26
N VAL A 131 -10.01 17.81 1.98
CA VAL A 131 -9.45 17.21 0.77
C VAL A 131 -9.08 15.76 1.12
N HIS A 132 -9.79 14.79 0.59
CA HIS A 132 -9.48 13.38 0.75
C HIS A 132 -8.40 12.96 -0.25
N ASN A 133 -7.45 12.14 0.19
CA ASN A 133 -6.40 11.54 -0.65
C ASN A 133 -6.02 10.17 -0.08
N TYR A 134 -6.84 9.16 -0.38
CA TYR A 134 -6.62 7.80 0.10
C TYR A 134 -7.22 6.73 -0.83
N GLY A 135 -7.00 5.46 -0.50
CA GLY A 135 -7.56 4.34 -1.26
C GLY A 135 -6.68 3.85 -2.42
N HIS A 136 -5.38 4.16 -2.40
CA HIS A 136 -4.44 3.87 -3.49
C HIS A 136 -4.04 2.39 -3.61
N GLY A 137 -4.44 1.52 -2.70
CA GLY A 137 -4.01 0.12 -2.69
C GLY A 137 -2.49 -0.02 -2.67
N GLY A 138 -1.94 -0.77 -3.61
CA GLY A 138 -0.50 -0.94 -3.79
C GLY A 138 0.20 0.16 -4.58
N ALA A 139 -0.53 1.11 -5.17
CA ALA A 139 0.01 2.12 -6.09
C ALA A 139 0.35 3.47 -5.43
N GLY A 140 0.22 3.59 -4.09
CA GLY A 140 0.38 4.87 -3.39
C GLY A 140 1.70 5.60 -3.65
N VAL A 141 2.82 4.88 -3.66
CA VAL A 141 4.14 5.46 -3.96
C VAL A 141 4.22 5.92 -5.42
N THR A 142 3.73 5.11 -6.35
CA THR A 142 3.73 5.42 -7.79
C THR A 142 2.91 6.68 -8.11
N LEU A 143 1.76 6.85 -7.46
CA LEU A 143 0.84 7.97 -7.69
C LEU A 143 1.15 9.21 -6.85
N SER A 144 2.10 9.12 -5.90
CA SER A 144 2.30 10.12 -4.85
C SER A 144 2.50 11.55 -5.36
N TRP A 145 3.29 11.74 -6.42
CA TRP A 145 3.56 13.08 -6.97
C TRP A 145 2.35 13.68 -7.65
N GLY A 146 1.65 12.93 -8.52
CA GLY A 146 0.45 13.42 -9.20
C GLY A 146 -0.68 13.73 -8.21
N CYS A 147 -0.89 12.84 -7.22
CA CYS A 147 -1.86 13.10 -6.16
C CYS A 147 -1.48 14.32 -5.32
N ALA A 148 -0.19 14.55 -5.04
CA ALA A 148 0.25 15.72 -4.30
C ALA A 148 0.00 17.02 -5.06
N GLU A 149 0.25 17.06 -6.37
CA GLU A 149 -0.05 18.21 -7.23
C GLU A 149 -1.55 18.54 -7.20
N GLU A 150 -2.40 17.53 -7.39
CA GLU A 150 -3.85 17.71 -7.39
C GLU A 150 -4.39 18.15 -6.01
N VAL A 151 -3.86 17.58 -4.92
CA VAL A 151 -4.20 18.03 -3.55
C VAL A 151 -3.88 19.49 -3.35
N VAL A 152 -2.71 19.97 -3.81
CA VAL A 152 -2.33 21.40 -3.70
C VAL A 152 -3.30 22.29 -4.45
N GLU A 153 -3.73 21.89 -5.66
CA GLU A 153 -4.73 22.63 -6.44
C GLU A 153 -6.09 22.68 -5.73
N LEU A 154 -6.56 21.53 -5.20
CA LEU A 154 -7.82 21.45 -4.46
C LEU A 154 -7.80 22.30 -3.19
N VAL A 155 -6.70 22.30 -2.44
CA VAL A 155 -6.52 23.14 -1.25
C VAL A 155 -6.57 24.62 -1.64
N ALA A 156 -5.85 25.03 -2.71
CA ALA A 156 -5.83 26.41 -3.17
C ALA A 156 -7.20 26.93 -3.64
N GLN A 157 -8.04 26.05 -4.18
CA GLN A 157 -9.43 26.39 -4.59
C GLN A 157 -10.41 26.42 -3.41
N SER A 158 -10.04 25.85 -2.29
CA SER A 158 -10.88 25.68 -1.10
C SER A 158 -10.61 26.69 0.02
N ALA A 159 -9.53 27.45 -0.12
CA ALA A 159 -9.05 28.46 0.85
C ALA A 159 -9.76 29.81 0.73
#